data_d893a257fdc3bb77b6546ca071c3386e
#
_entry.id   d893a257fdc3bb77b6546ca071c3386e
#
_cell.length_a   1.000
_cell.length_b   1.000
_cell.length_c   1.000
_cell.angle_alpha   90.00
_cell.angle_beta   90.00
_cell.angle_gamma   90.00
#
_symmetry.space_group_name_H-M   'P 1'
#
loop_
_entity.id
_entity.type
_entity.pdbx_description
1 polymer ?
#
loop_
_entity_poly.entity_id
_entity_poly.type
_entity_poly.pdbx_seq_one_letter_code
_entity_poly.pdbx_strand_id
1 'polypeptide(L)'
;MAGHSKWANIKHRKGRVDASRAKLFTKLSREIIVASKEGGPDPAQNPRLRIAFQKAKDGNMPNDRISKNIEKATGKGKDAEQIFESQYEGYGPDGTGFIVNTLTENKNRTISALRSTFTKSGGNLAESGSVSWQFEEKGLILLDTKETDEENLALDAIDMGAEDVNVSESILEVISNISELENLKSNLENKGYKINSYEIAMIPKSSLLLDHQKSIKILKLLDILNDLDDVQKVFTNADFEESALTEYAESLS
;
A
#
# COMPACT_ATOMS: atom_id res chain seq x y z
N MET A 1 0.01 8.39 13.71
CA MET A 1 0.37 7.44 12.62
C MET A 1 -0.81 7.24 11.70
N ALA A 2 -0.60 7.20 10.40
CA ALA A 2 -1.71 6.89 9.49
C ALA A 2 -2.20 5.46 9.73
N GLY A 3 -3.52 5.27 9.86
CA GLY A 3 -4.10 3.96 10.13
C GLY A 3 -3.78 2.90 9.08
N HIS A 4 -3.45 3.34 7.86
CA HIS A 4 -2.98 2.46 6.78
C HIS A 4 -1.69 1.71 7.17
N SER A 5 -0.70 2.39 7.76
CA SER A 5 0.57 1.75 8.14
C SER A 5 0.40 0.80 9.31
N LYS A 6 -0.43 1.14 10.30
CA LYS A 6 -0.77 0.24 11.41
C LYS A 6 -1.42 -1.05 10.89
N TRP A 7 -2.40 -0.92 10.00
CA TRP A 7 -3.06 -2.06 9.38
C TRP A 7 -2.12 -2.88 8.46
N ALA A 8 -1.28 -2.22 7.65
CA ALA A 8 -0.30 -2.87 6.79
C ALA A 8 0.68 -3.75 7.59
N ASN A 9 1.14 -3.27 8.74
CA ASN A 9 1.99 -4.02 9.66
C ASN A 9 1.33 -5.30 10.18
N ILE A 10 0.06 -5.22 10.59
CA ILE A 10 -0.70 -6.39 11.03
C ILE A 10 -0.76 -7.43 9.92
N LYS A 11 -1.02 -7.00 8.69
CA LYS A 11 -1.11 -7.88 7.54
C LYS A 11 0.23 -8.53 7.17
N HIS A 12 1.35 -7.78 7.28
CA HIS A 12 2.69 -8.32 7.03
C HIS A 12 3.13 -9.36 8.06
N ARG A 13 2.77 -9.21 9.33
CA ARG A 13 3.11 -10.17 10.41
C ARG A 13 2.44 -11.53 10.24
N LYS A 14 1.32 -11.60 9.52
CA LYS A 14 0.54 -12.83 9.31
C LYS A 14 0.65 -13.28 7.87
N GLY A 15 1.70 -14.08 7.59
CA GLY A 15 1.85 -14.79 6.33
C GLY A 15 0.64 -15.69 6.08
N ARG A 16 -0.30 -15.24 5.25
CA ARG A 16 -1.43 -16.06 4.80
C ARG A 16 -0.99 -17.01 3.69
N VAL A 17 -1.34 -18.26 3.89
CA VAL A 17 -1.20 -19.48 3.12
C VAL A 17 -1.74 -19.37 1.67
N ASP A 18 -1.28 -20.21 0.81
CA ASP A 18 -1.42 -20.46 -0.63
C ASP A 18 -2.50 -19.72 -1.48
N ALA A 19 -3.74 -19.53 -1.01
CA ALA A 19 -4.77 -18.78 -1.75
C ALA A 19 -4.43 -17.27 -1.86
N SER A 20 -3.77 -16.72 -0.85
CA SER A 20 -3.29 -15.34 -0.86
C SER A 20 -2.12 -15.14 -1.82
N ARG A 21 -1.30 -16.19 -2.03
CA ARG A 21 -0.14 -16.17 -2.92
C ARG A 21 -0.52 -16.01 -4.38
N ALA A 22 -1.58 -16.70 -4.83
CA ALA A 22 -2.08 -16.57 -6.19
C ALA A 22 -2.62 -15.17 -6.48
N LYS A 23 -3.39 -14.59 -5.54
CA LYS A 23 -3.88 -13.21 -5.62
C LYS A 23 -2.73 -12.20 -5.61
N LEU A 24 -1.77 -12.37 -4.69
CA LEU A 24 -0.58 -11.53 -4.63
C LEU A 24 0.17 -11.53 -5.97
N PHE A 25 0.39 -12.70 -6.55
CA PHE A 25 1.06 -12.81 -7.84
C PHE A 25 0.27 -12.16 -8.98
N THR A 26 -1.06 -12.20 -8.94
CA THR A 26 -1.90 -11.51 -9.93
C THR A 26 -1.75 -10.00 -9.84
N LYS A 27 -1.81 -9.45 -8.63
CA LYS A 27 -1.62 -8.01 -8.37
C LYS A 27 -0.23 -7.55 -8.80
N LEU A 28 0.82 -8.25 -8.37
CA LEU A 28 2.20 -7.93 -8.73
C LEU A 28 2.45 -8.05 -10.24
N SER A 29 1.83 -9.04 -10.91
CA SER A 29 1.93 -9.18 -12.37
C SER A 29 1.34 -7.96 -13.09
N ARG A 30 0.18 -7.47 -12.66
CA ARG A 30 -0.44 -6.26 -13.24
C ARG A 30 0.42 -5.02 -13.01
N GLU A 31 0.95 -4.87 -11.79
CA GLU A 31 1.84 -3.74 -11.45
C GLU A 31 3.11 -3.74 -12.31
N ILE A 32 3.77 -4.89 -12.48
CA ILE A 32 4.94 -5.02 -13.33
C ILE A 32 4.62 -4.66 -14.79
N ILE A 33 3.47 -5.12 -15.31
CA ILE A 33 3.05 -4.83 -16.68
C ILE A 33 2.82 -3.32 -16.87
N VAL A 34 2.09 -2.69 -15.97
CA VAL A 34 1.78 -1.24 -16.05
C VAL A 34 3.06 -0.42 -15.90
N ALA A 35 3.86 -0.69 -14.87
CA ALA A 35 5.13 0.00 -14.67
C ALA A 35 6.06 -0.12 -15.88
N SER A 36 6.15 -1.31 -16.49
CA SER A 36 6.99 -1.52 -17.68
C SER A 36 6.45 -0.79 -18.93
N LYS A 37 5.12 -0.68 -19.07
CA LYS A 37 4.51 0.09 -20.18
C LYS A 37 4.78 1.59 -20.07
N GLU A 38 4.73 2.14 -18.86
CA GLU A 38 4.86 3.57 -18.63
C GLU A 38 6.31 4.05 -18.65
N GLY A 39 7.19 3.36 -17.92
CA GLY A 39 8.57 3.78 -17.70
C GLY A 39 9.64 2.94 -18.38
N GLY A 40 9.24 1.96 -19.21
CA GLY A 40 10.17 1.05 -19.88
C GLY A 40 10.53 -0.20 -19.07
N PRO A 41 11.18 -1.20 -19.72
CA PRO A 41 11.41 -2.53 -19.17
C PRO A 41 12.62 -2.65 -18.23
N ASP A 42 13.41 -1.60 -18.10
CA ASP A 42 14.64 -1.62 -17.30
C ASP A 42 14.40 -1.09 -15.88
N PRO A 43 14.45 -1.95 -14.83
CA PRO A 43 14.29 -1.49 -13.45
C PRO A 43 15.33 -0.46 -13.00
N ALA A 44 16.51 -0.40 -13.65
CA ALA A 44 17.54 0.59 -13.31
C ALA A 44 17.10 2.01 -13.68
N GLN A 45 16.30 2.15 -14.74
CA GLN A 45 15.82 3.43 -15.27
C GLN A 45 14.36 3.73 -14.89
N ASN A 46 13.63 2.72 -14.35
CA ASN A 46 12.22 2.82 -14.03
C ASN A 46 12.00 2.56 -12.53
N PRO A 47 11.88 3.62 -11.70
CA PRO A 47 11.69 3.49 -10.25
C PRO A 47 10.43 2.69 -9.87
N ARG A 48 9.30 2.90 -10.58
CA ARG A 48 8.05 2.17 -10.36
C ARG A 48 8.24 0.67 -10.59
N LEU A 49 8.90 0.30 -11.68
CA LEU A 49 9.19 -1.10 -11.99
C LEU A 49 10.18 -1.70 -10.98
N ARG A 50 11.16 -0.95 -10.51
CA ARG A 50 12.11 -1.38 -9.49
C ARG A 50 11.42 -1.76 -8.19
N ILE A 51 10.49 -0.93 -7.72
CA ILE A 51 9.67 -1.22 -6.52
C ILE A 51 8.81 -2.47 -6.75
N ALA A 52 8.12 -2.56 -7.89
CA ALA A 52 7.29 -3.71 -8.22
C ALA A 52 8.11 -5.01 -8.34
N PHE A 53 9.29 -4.93 -8.93
CA PHE A 53 10.23 -6.05 -9.06
C PHE A 53 10.72 -6.54 -7.69
N GLN A 54 11.08 -5.61 -6.79
CA GLN A 54 11.51 -5.96 -5.44
C GLN A 54 10.36 -6.63 -4.66
N LYS A 55 9.17 -6.04 -4.67
CA LYS A 55 7.96 -6.63 -4.06
C LYS A 55 7.65 -8.04 -4.61
N ALA A 56 7.86 -8.26 -5.90
CA ALA A 56 7.66 -9.58 -6.51
C ALA A 56 8.68 -10.60 -6.01
N LYS A 57 9.94 -10.20 -5.84
CA LYS A 57 10.98 -11.05 -5.26
C LYS A 57 10.70 -11.38 -3.79
N ASP A 58 10.34 -10.39 -2.99
CA ASP A 58 10.01 -10.54 -1.57
C ASP A 58 8.80 -11.48 -1.39
N GLY A 59 7.83 -11.40 -2.33
CA GLY A 59 6.69 -12.32 -2.42
C GLY A 59 7.02 -13.70 -2.98
N ASN A 60 8.31 -14.00 -3.27
CA ASN A 60 8.77 -15.26 -3.88
C ASN A 60 8.12 -15.57 -5.24
N MET A 61 7.87 -14.55 -6.07
CA MET A 61 7.44 -14.74 -7.46
C MET A 61 8.60 -15.30 -8.28
N PRO A 62 8.39 -16.39 -9.08
CA PRO A 62 9.44 -16.93 -9.94
C PRO A 62 9.98 -15.88 -10.93
N ASN A 63 11.29 -15.83 -11.11
CA ASN A 63 11.95 -14.87 -12.02
C ASN A 63 11.41 -14.97 -13.45
N ASP A 64 11.14 -16.17 -13.96
CA ASP A 64 10.55 -16.38 -15.28
C ASP A 64 9.18 -15.70 -15.44
N ARG A 65 8.37 -15.66 -14.36
CA ARG A 65 7.08 -14.98 -14.36
C ARG A 65 7.26 -13.46 -14.40
N ILE A 66 8.23 -12.95 -13.65
CA ILE A 66 8.58 -11.53 -13.68
C ILE A 66 9.02 -11.11 -15.08
N SER A 67 9.98 -11.83 -15.67
CA SER A 67 10.48 -11.56 -17.03
C SER A 67 9.38 -11.61 -18.07
N LYS A 68 8.52 -12.63 -18.04
CA LYS A 68 7.37 -12.75 -18.95
C LYS A 68 6.38 -11.56 -18.81
N ASN A 69 6.18 -11.02 -17.61
CA ASN A 69 5.30 -9.86 -17.43
C ASN A 69 5.93 -8.59 -18.04
N ILE A 70 7.24 -8.41 -17.91
CA ILE A 70 7.98 -7.31 -18.54
C ILE A 70 7.92 -7.45 -20.08
N GLU A 71 8.15 -8.65 -20.60
CA GLU A 71 8.05 -8.94 -22.05
C GLU A 71 6.65 -8.68 -22.59
N LYS A 72 5.59 -9.08 -21.89
CA LYS A 72 4.18 -8.79 -22.25
C LYS A 72 3.91 -7.29 -22.35
N ALA A 73 4.50 -6.50 -21.45
CA ALA A 73 4.35 -5.05 -21.43
C ALA A 73 4.97 -4.37 -22.65
N THR A 74 6.13 -4.87 -23.10
CA THR A 74 6.96 -4.28 -24.16
C THR A 74 6.83 -4.99 -25.50
N GLY A 75 6.20 -6.16 -25.50
CA GLY A 75 6.03 -7.00 -26.68
C GLY A 75 5.07 -6.41 -27.71
N LYS A 76 5.43 -6.57 -28.99
CA LYS A 76 4.62 -6.19 -30.16
C LYS A 76 3.43 -7.14 -30.39
N GLY A 77 2.97 -7.86 -29.37
CA GLY A 77 1.91 -8.87 -29.48
C GLY A 77 0.52 -8.24 -29.59
N LYS A 78 -0.33 -8.83 -30.42
CA LYS A 78 -1.75 -8.50 -30.56
C LYS A 78 -2.58 -8.77 -29.29
N ASP A 79 -2.01 -9.43 -28.28
CA ASP A 79 -2.65 -9.86 -27.03
C ASP A 79 -2.20 -9.01 -25.82
N ALA A 80 -1.80 -7.74 -26.03
CA ALA A 80 -1.51 -6.86 -24.91
C ALA A 80 -2.82 -6.56 -24.17
N GLU A 81 -3.11 -7.32 -23.12
CA GLU A 81 -4.19 -7.05 -22.16
C GLU A 81 -4.15 -5.56 -21.77
N GLN A 82 -5.23 -4.84 -22.05
CA GLN A 82 -5.32 -3.43 -21.70
C GLN A 82 -5.66 -3.32 -20.22
N ILE A 83 -4.64 -3.08 -19.40
CA ILE A 83 -4.82 -2.82 -17.98
C ILE A 83 -5.03 -1.32 -17.81
N PHE A 84 -6.12 -0.96 -17.14
CA PHE A 84 -6.48 0.40 -16.79
C PHE A 84 -6.10 0.67 -15.33
N GLU A 85 -5.33 1.71 -15.10
CA GLU A 85 -5.12 2.27 -13.78
C GLU A 85 -6.26 3.24 -13.46
N SER A 86 -6.78 3.17 -12.25
CA SER A 86 -7.85 4.06 -11.79
C SER A 86 -7.78 4.20 -10.28
N GLN A 87 -8.05 5.41 -9.81
CA GLN A 87 -8.22 5.73 -8.40
C GLN A 87 -9.71 5.97 -8.14
N TYR A 88 -10.21 5.35 -7.10
CA TYR A 88 -11.58 5.51 -6.62
C TYR A 88 -11.57 6.08 -5.22
N GLU A 89 -12.61 6.85 -4.92
CA GLU A 89 -12.81 7.50 -3.65
C GLU A 89 -14.09 6.99 -2.99
N GLY A 90 -14.10 6.93 -1.67
CA GLY A 90 -15.27 6.48 -0.94
C GLY A 90 -15.26 6.94 0.50
N TYR A 91 -16.45 6.93 1.09
CA TYR A 91 -16.61 7.09 2.52
C TYR A 91 -16.98 5.75 3.14
N GLY A 92 -16.22 5.35 4.14
CA GLY A 92 -16.57 4.24 5.01
C GLY A 92 -17.55 4.67 6.11
N PRO A 93 -17.93 3.74 7.01
CA PRO A 93 -18.67 4.07 8.20
C PRO A 93 -18.07 5.25 8.97
N ASP A 94 -18.92 6.00 9.65
CA ASP A 94 -18.53 7.13 10.52
C ASP A 94 -17.78 8.28 9.80
N GLY A 95 -17.88 8.36 8.46
CA GLY A 95 -17.27 9.43 7.65
C GLY A 95 -15.79 9.25 7.36
N THR A 96 -15.22 8.06 7.59
CA THR A 96 -13.83 7.75 7.23
C THR A 96 -13.63 7.86 5.72
N GLY A 97 -12.59 8.57 5.30
CA GLY A 97 -12.19 8.70 3.91
C GLY A 97 -11.35 7.51 3.43
N PHE A 98 -11.62 7.09 2.19
CA PHE A 98 -10.89 6.02 1.52
C PHE A 98 -10.44 6.43 0.13
N ILE A 99 -9.18 6.10 -0.20
CA ILE A 99 -8.65 6.12 -1.56
C ILE A 99 -8.30 4.69 -1.94
N VAL A 100 -8.79 4.23 -3.09
CA VAL A 100 -8.61 2.86 -3.58
C VAL A 100 -7.96 2.90 -4.96
N ASN A 101 -6.70 2.48 -5.04
CA ASN A 101 -5.96 2.37 -6.30
C ASN A 101 -6.18 0.99 -6.91
N THR A 102 -6.51 0.96 -8.18
CA THR A 102 -6.86 -0.28 -8.89
C THR A 102 -6.11 -0.43 -10.21
N LEU A 103 -5.81 -1.67 -10.55
CA LEU A 103 -5.37 -2.09 -11.89
C LEU A 103 -6.33 -3.14 -12.40
N THR A 104 -7.06 -2.84 -13.46
CA THR A 104 -8.15 -3.71 -13.95
C THR A 104 -8.20 -3.76 -15.47
N GLU A 105 -8.65 -4.88 -16.00
CA GLU A 105 -9.01 -5.05 -17.40
C GLU A 105 -10.47 -4.64 -17.68
N ASN A 106 -11.28 -4.46 -16.60
CA ASN A 106 -12.71 -4.14 -16.72
C ASN A 106 -13.16 -3.17 -15.63
N LYS A 107 -13.15 -1.87 -15.96
CA LYS A 107 -13.55 -0.79 -15.03
C LYS A 107 -14.97 -0.97 -14.48
N ASN A 108 -15.93 -1.45 -15.29
CA ASN A 108 -17.31 -1.59 -14.85
C ASN A 108 -17.47 -2.68 -13.78
N ARG A 109 -16.77 -3.80 -13.94
CA ARG A 109 -16.71 -4.86 -12.93
C ARG A 109 -16.13 -4.32 -11.62
N THR A 110 -15.02 -3.60 -11.70
CA THR A 110 -14.33 -3.03 -10.54
C THR A 110 -15.21 -2.03 -9.80
N ILE A 111 -15.83 -1.07 -10.51
CA ILE A 111 -16.76 -0.09 -9.91
C ILE A 111 -17.92 -0.80 -9.20
N SER A 112 -18.51 -1.82 -9.83
CA SER A 112 -19.63 -2.57 -9.25
C SER A 112 -19.20 -3.31 -7.97
N ALA A 113 -18.01 -3.93 -7.98
CA ALA A 113 -17.45 -4.61 -6.81
C ALA A 113 -17.17 -3.62 -5.66
N LEU A 114 -16.52 -2.50 -5.95
CA LEU A 114 -16.24 -1.45 -4.96
C LEU A 114 -17.53 -0.88 -4.37
N ARG A 115 -18.50 -0.50 -5.22
CA ARG A 115 -19.78 0.03 -4.75
C ARG A 115 -20.51 -0.96 -3.83
N SER A 116 -20.56 -2.23 -4.23
CA SER A 116 -21.16 -3.28 -3.40
C SER A 116 -20.45 -3.44 -2.06
N THR A 117 -19.10 -3.41 -2.06
CA THR A 117 -18.29 -3.56 -0.85
C THR A 117 -18.52 -2.41 0.11
N PHE A 118 -18.42 -1.16 -0.37
CA PHE A 118 -18.70 0.02 0.47
C PHE A 118 -20.10 -0.01 1.04
N THR A 119 -21.12 -0.23 0.20
CA THR A 119 -22.54 -0.24 0.63
C THR A 119 -22.81 -1.31 1.69
N LYS A 120 -22.30 -2.54 1.50
CA LYS A 120 -22.46 -3.63 2.47
C LYS A 120 -21.76 -3.36 3.80
N SER A 121 -20.71 -2.55 3.78
CA SER A 121 -19.98 -2.15 4.99
C SER A 121 -20.53 -0.87 5.65
N GLY A 122 -21.63 -0.32 5.16
CA GLY A 122 -22.24 0.89 5.71
C GLY A 122 -21.61 2.20 5.23
N GLY A 123 -20.89 2.15 4.12
CA GLY A 123 -20.28 3.30 3.44
C GLY A 123 -20.84 3.51 2.05
N ASN A 124 -20.19 4.34 1.26
CA ASN A 124 -20.56 4.61 -0.13
C ASN A 124 -19.32 4.92 -0.99
N LEU A 125 -19.39 4.50 -2.25
CA LEU A 125 -18.44 4.96 -3.27
C LEU A 125 -18.79 6.40 -3.63
N ALA A 126 -17.78 7.29 -3.62
CA ALA A 126 -17.95 8.72 -3.85
C ALA A 126 -17.51 9.13 -5.27
N GLU A 127 -17.76 10.36 -5.63
CA GLU A 127 -17.25 10.98 -6.85
C GLU A 127 -15.77 11.36 -6.66
N SER A 128 -15.04 11.46 -7.77
CA SER A 128 -13.64 11.90 -7.76
C SER A 128 -13.52 13.32 -7.17
N GLY A 129 -12.52 13.52 -6.30
CA GLY A 129 -12.31 14.79 -5.59
C GLY A 129 -13.05 14.91 -4.26
N SER A 130 -13.91 13.93 -3.91
CA SER A 130 -14.66 13.99 -2.65
C SER A 130 -13.80 13.76 -1.40
N VAL A 131 -12.76 12.96 -1.53
CA VAL A 131 -11.91 12.50 -0.41
C VAL A 131 -10.44 12.86 -0.61
N SER A 132 -9.95 12.86 -1.84
CA SER A 132 -8.51 13.02 -2.18
C SER A 132 -7.89 14.31 -1.65
N TRP A 133 -8.66 15.39 -1.49
CA TRP A 133 -8.19 16.65 -0.90
C TRP A 133 -7.69 16.52 0.55
N GLN A 134 -8.11 15.46 1.24
CA GLN A 134 -7.69 15.14 2.62
C GLN A 134 -6.32 14.46 2.68
N PHE A 135 -5.75 14.06 1.54
CA PHE A 135 -4.51 13.31 1.45
C PHE A 135 -3.44 14.06 0.67
N GLU A 136 -2.20 13.65 0.88
CA GLU A 136 -1.04 14.04 0.09
C GLU A 136 -0.26 12.79 -0.34
N GLU A 137 0.23 12.80 -1.56
CA GLU A 137 1.08 11.73 -2.05
C GLU A 137 2.53 11.95 -1.58
N LYS A 138 3.07 10.99 -0.81
CA LYS A 138 4.38 11.07 -0.17
C LYS A 138 5.15 9.76 -0.33
N GLY A 139 6.46 9.82 -0.15
CA GLY A 139 7.28 8.65 0.09
C GLY A 139 7.05 8.14 1.53
N LEU A 140 6.88 6.84 1.70
CA LEU A 140 6.72 6.18 2.98
C LEU A 140 7.74 5.06 3.10
N ILE A 141 8.51 5.05 4.19
CA ILE A 141 9.43 3.97 4.55
C ILE A 141 9.03 3.45 5.93
N LEU A 142 8.93 2.14 6.07
CA LEU A 142 8.68 1.47 7.34
C LEU A 142 9.94 0.71 7.78
N LEU A 143 10.42 1.00 8.99
CA LEU A 143 11.60 0.37 9.58
C LEU A 143 11.21 -0.41 10.85
N ASP A 144 11.89 -1.54 11.09
CA ASP A 144 11.76 -2.31 12.32
C ASP A 144 12.63 -1.67 13.42
N THR A 145 12.04 -1.38 14.58
CA THR A 145 12.75 -0.74 15.71
C THR A 145 13.09 -1.70 16.83
N LYS A 146 12.72 -3.00 16.73
CA LYS A 146 12.85 -3.98 17.83
C LYS A 146 14.25 -4.14 18.40
N GLU A 147 15.28 -4.00 17.55
CA GLU A 147 16.68 -4.17 17.92
C GLU A 147 17.47 -2.85 17.77
N THR A 148 16.77 -1.71 17.64
CA THR A 148 17.37 -0.42 17.33
C THR A 148 16.88 0.63 18.31
N ASP A 149 17.75 1.57 18.67
CA ASP A 149 17.39 2.75 19.44
C ASP A 149 16.48 3.65 18.56
N GLU A 150 15.20 3.74 18.96
CA GLU A 150 14.15 4.44 18.21
C GLU A 150 14.42 5.94 18.11
N GLU A 151 14.96 6.56 19.15
CA GLU A 151 15.26 8.00 19.17
C GLU A 151 16.39 8.31 18.18
N ASN A 152 17.47 7.54 18.21
CA ASN A 152 18.58 7.72 17.28
C ASN A 152 18.17 7.45 15.83
N LEU A 153 17.35 6.42 15.60
CA LEU A 153 16.84 6.12 14.26
C LEU A 153 15.96 7.25 13.72
N ALA A 154 15.09 7.82 14.55
CA ALA A 154 14.23 8.95 14.19
C ALA A 154 15.06 10.20 13.85
N LEU A 155 16.05 10.54 14.69
CA LEU A 155 16.97 11.64 14.44
C LEU A 155 17.75 11.46 13.15
N ASP A 156 18.28 10.28 12.91
CA ASP A 156 19.00 9.95 11.69
C ASP A 156 18.12 10.09 10.44
N ALA A 157 16.87 9.65 10.51
CA ALA A 157 15.94 9.78 9.38
C ALA A 157 15.67 11.26 9.06
N ILE A 158 15.49 12.10 10.08
CA ILE A 158 15.30 13.55 9.92
C ILE A 158 16.55 14.20 9.32
N ASP A 159 17.74 13.87 9.85
CA ASP A 159 19.00 14.40 9.34
C ASP A 159 19.27 14.00 7.89
N MET A 160 18.74 12.87 7.45
CA MET A 160 18.83 12.36 6.07
C MET A 160 17.74 12.91 5.15
N GLY A 161 16.85 13.78 5.64
CA GLY A 161 15.86 14.48 4.81
C GLY A 161 14.43 13.94 4.90
N ALA A 162 14.08 13.21 5.95
CA ALA A 162 12.68 12.91 6.23
C ALA A 162 11.92 14.19 6.56
N GLU A 163 10.69 14.29 6.04
CA GLU A 163 9.77 15.40 6.39
C GLU A 163 9.10 15.19 7.73
N ASP A 164 8.79 13.93 8.05
CA ASP A 164 8.15 13.55 9.32
C ASP A 164 8.51 12.11 9.68
N VAL A 165 8.48 11.82 10.97
CA VAL A 165 8.71 10.49 11.53
C VAL A 165 7.69 10.18 12.61
N ASN A 166 7.14 8.98 12.60
CA ASN A 166 6.17 8.52 13.59
C ASN A 166 6.58 7.16 14.15
N VAL A 167 6.75 7.07 15.46
CA VAL A 167 7.05 5.81 16.15
C VAL A 167 5.77 5.12 16.60
N SER A 168 5.65 3.82 16.39
CA SER A 168 4.55 3.03 16.93
C SER A 168 5.00 1.60 17.18
N GLU A 169 4.83 1.15 18.43
CA GLU A 169 5.21 -0.18 18.92
C GLU A 169 6.66 -0.57 18.57
N SER A 170 6.86 -1.17 17.42
CA SER A 170 8.18 -1.65 16.95
C SER A 170 8.44 -1.25 15.49
N ILE A 171 7.79 -0.18 15.03
CA ILE A 171 7.93 0.34 13.66
C ILE A 171 8.12 1.85 13.72
N LEU A 172 9.13 2.32 13.00
CA LEU A 172 9.28 3.72 12.65
C LEU A 172 8.72 3.94 11.23
N GLU A 173 7.78 4.86 11.13
CA GLU A 173 7.22 5.37 9.89
C GLU A 173 8.00 6.64 9.51
N VAL A 174 8.61 6.63 8.35
CA VAL A 174 9.38 7.77 7.83
C VAL A 174 8.70 8.28 6.56
N ILE A 175 8.33 9.56 6.58
CA ILE A 175 7.63 10.25 5.50
C ILE A 175 8.62 11.18 4.80
N SER A 176 8.60 11.17 3.47
CA SER A 176 9.49 12.01 2.66
C SER A 176 8.78 12.57 1.42
N ASN A 177 9.41 13.53 0.76
CA ASN A 177 9.06 13.84 -0.62
C ASN A 177 9.30 12.62 -1.51
N ILE A 178 8.46 12.47 -2.55
CA ILE A 178 8.56 11.35 -3.50
C ILE A 178 9.94 11.34 -4.18
N SER A 179 10.47 12.54 -4.52
CA SER A 179 11.79 12.67 -5.15
C SER A 179 12.95 12.18 -4.28
N GLU A 180 12.80 12.25 -2.95
CA GLU A 180 13.84 11.91 -1.99
C GLU A 180 13.71 10.45 -1.47
N LEU A 181 12.62 9.77 -1.77
CA LEU A 181 12.32 8.44 -1.24
C LEU A 181 13.46 7.42 -1.45
N GLU A 182 14.00 7.34 -2.67
CA GLU A 182 15.08 6.38 -3.00
C GLU A 182 16.41 6.76 -2.33
N ASN A 183 16.72 8.07 -2.26
CA ASN A 183 17.94 8.56 -1.60
C ASN A 183 17.88 8.29 -0.10
N LEU A 184 16.74 8.63 0.53
CA LEU A 184 16.52 8.42 1.95
C LEU A 184 16.59 6.93 2.31
N LYS A 185 15.92 6.07 1.51
CA LYS A 185 16.01 4.62 1.64
C LYS A 185 17.45 4.13 1.60
N SER A 186 18.21 4.55 0.59
CA SER A 186 19.62 4.13 0.41
C SER A 186 20.51 4.58 1.57
N ASN A 187 20.30 5.79 2.07
CA ASN A 187 21.05 6.34 3.20
C ASN A 187 20.79 5.55 4.49
N LEU A 188 19.52 5.22 4.76
CA LEU A 188 19.12 4.39 5.90
C LEU A 188 19.71 2.97 5.82
N GLU A 189 19.65 2.34 4.66
CA GLU A 189 20.27 1.01 4.43
C GLU A 189 21.79 1.04 4.62
N ASN A 190 22.48 2.06 4.09
CA ASN A 190 23.92 2.23 4.24
C ASN A 190 24.36 2.43 5.70
N LYS A 191 23.48 2.99 6.54
CA LYS A 191 23.70 3.11 7.98
C LYS A 191 23.40 1.83 8.76
N GLY A 192 22.88 0.82 8.07
CA GLY A 192 22.62 -0.52 8.63
C GLY A 192 21.20 -0.72 9.14
N TYR A 193 20.28 0.22 8.89
CA TYR A 193 18.91 0.08 9.32
C TYR A 193 18.12 -0.89 8.42
N LYS A 194 17.29 -1.71 9.04
CA LYS A 194 16.48 -2.70 8.34
C LYS A 194 15.16 -2.10 7.88
N ILE A 195 15.01 -1.96 6.57
CA ILE A 195 13.77 -1.50 5.95
C ILE A 195 12.82 -2.69 5.78
N ASN A 196 11.61 -2.56 6.33
CA ASN A 196 10.55 -3.55 6.15
C ASN A 196 9.82 -3.37 4.83
N SER A 197 9.54 -2.11 4.46
CA SER A 197 8.92 -1.77 3.19
C SER A 197 9.13 -0.30 2.85
N TYR A 198 9.02 0.03 1.56
CA TYR A 198 9.00 1.41 1.09
C TYR A 198 8.06 1.53 -0.11
N GLU A 199 7.37 2.66 -0.22
CA GLU A 199 6.43 2.91 -1.29
C GLU A 199 6.01 4.38 -1.41
N ILE A 200 5.33 4.70 -2.49
CA ILE A 200 4.54 5.94 -2.59
C ILE A 200 3.17 5.66 -2.00
N ALA A 201 2.75 6.50 -1.05
CA ALA A 201 1.51 6.35 -0.28
C ALA A 201 0.71 7.66 -0.23
N MET A 202 -0.61 7.54 -0.11
CA MET A 202 -1.50 8.67 0.18
C MET A 202 -1.55 8.86 1.69
N ILE A 203 -0.87 9.88 2.19
CA ILE A 203 -0.79 10.21 3.62
C ILE A 203 -1.91 11.19 3.97
N PRO A 204 -2.77 10.91 4.96
CA PRO A 204 -3.82 11.83 5.36
C PRO A 204 -3.24 13.06 6.05
N LYS A 205 -3.73 14.27 5.66
CA LYS A 205 -3.39 15.55 6.31
C LYS A 205 -3.92 15.64 7.75
N SER A 206 -5.00 14.91 8.03
CA SER A 206 -5.57 14.77 9.36
C SER A 206 -6.18 13.39 9.52
N SER A 207 -6.00 12.80 10.67
CA SER A 207 -6.55 11.48 11.00
C SER A 207 -7.88 11.62 11.76
N LEU A 208 -8.80 10.69 11.49
CA LEU A 208 -10.04 10.54 12.23
C LEU A 208 -9.86 9.44 13.27
N LEU A 209 -9.78 9.84 14.54
CA LEU A 209 -9.66 8.90 15.66
C LEU A 209 -10.97 8.12 15.82
N LEU A 210 -10.87 6.80 15.81
CA LEU A 210 -11.98 5.88 15.95
C LEU A 210 -11.96 5.19 17.31
N ASP A 211 -13.14 4.97 17.89
CA ASP A 211 -13.30 4.06 19.03
C ASP A 211 -13.10 2.60 18.61
N HIS A 212 -13.06 1.70 19.59
CA HIS A 212 -12.82 0.27 19.38
C HIS A 212 -13.78 -0.36 18.36
N GLN A 213 -15.09 -0.15 18.52
CA GLN A 213 -16.09 -0.79 17.65
C GLN A 213 -16.02 -0.27 16.21
N LYS A 214 -15.79 1.03 16.04
CA LYS A 214 -15.62 1.65 14.72
C LYS A 214 -14.32 1.18 14.09
N SER A 215 -13.24 1.10 14.85
CA SER A 215 -11.95 0.56 14.39
C SER A 215 -12.11 -0.83 13.79
N ILE A 216 -12.77 -1.77 14.49
CA ILE A 216 -13.03 -3.13 13.99
C ILE A 216 -13.82 -3.13 12.68
N LYS A 217 -14.85 -2.26 12.54
CA LYS A 217 -15.63 -2.16 11.29
C LYS A 217 -14.78 -1.70 10.11
N ILE A 218 -13.96 -0.69 10.34
CA ILE A 218 -13.10 -0.13 9.28
C ILE A 218 -11.98 -1.11 8.91
N LEU A 219 -11.38 -1.82 9.87
CA LEU A 219 -10.38 -2.87 9.62
C LEU A 219 -10.95 -3.99 8.75
N LYS A 220 -12.19 -4.42 9.01
CA LYS A 220 -12.91 -5.38 8.16
C LYS A 220 -13.12 -4.86 6.74
N LEU A 221 -13.53 -3.59 6.59
CA LEU A 221 -13.70 -2.98 5.27
C LEU A 221 -12.38 -2.90 4.51
N LEU A 222 -11.29 -2.50 5.17
CA LEU A 222 -9.94 -2.51 4.59
C LEU A 222 -9.54 -3.88 4.07
N ASP A 223 -9.79 -4.93 4.85
CA ASP A 223 -9.47 -6.31 4.45
C ASP A 223 -10.28 -6.75 3.23
N ILE A 224 -11.60 -6.50 3.22
CA ILE A 224 -12.47 -6.85 2.09
C ILE A 224 -12.06 -6.10 0.83
N LEU A 225 -11.76 -4.79 0.93
CA LEU A 225 -11.30 -3.99 -0.21
C LEU A 225 -9.96 -4.51 -0.74
N ASN A 226 -9.02 -4.77 0.16
CA ASN A 226 -7.71 -5.31 -0.23
C ASN A 226 -7.77 -6.74 -0.75
N ASP A 227 -8.84 -7.47 -0.48
CA ASP A 227 -9.04 -8.84 -0.99
C ASP A 227 -9.59 -8.87 -2.42
N LEU A 228 -10.06 -7.74 -2.95
CA LEU A 228 -10.47 -7.62 -4.34
C LEU A 228 -9.27 -7.72 -5.29
N ASP A 229 -9.38 -8.54 -6.33
CA ASP A 229 -8.29 -8.83 -7.26
C ASP A 229 -7.79 -7.60 -8.03
N ASP A 230 -8.70 -6.66 -8.33
CA ASP A 230 -8.39 -5.45 -9.07
C ASP A 230 -7.81 -4.33 -8.19
N VAL A 231 -7.93 -4.42 -6.87
CA VAL A 231 -7.43 -3.42 -5.92
C VAL A 231 -5.95 -3.66 -5.64
N GLN A 232 -5.13 -2.64 -5.84
CA GLN A 232 -3.69 -2.66 -5.55
C GLN A 232 -3.41 -2.16 -4.14
N LYS A 233 -3.94 -0.98 -3.80
CA LYS A 233 -3.73 -0.31 -2.52
C LYS A 233 -5.02 0.34 -2.05
N VAL A 234 -5.19 0.41 -0.74
CA VAL A 234 -6.28 1.13 -0.08
C VAL A 234 -5.66 2.02 0.99
N PHE A 235 -5.97 3.29 0.96
CA PHE A 235 -5.56 4.27 1.97
C PHE A 235 -6.78 4.79 2.69
N THR A 236 -6.61 5.17 3.96
CA THR A 236 -7.69 5.73 4.79
C THR A 236 -7.13 6.77 5.75
N ASN A 237 -7.96 7.75 6.12
CA ASN A 237 -7.66 8.70 7.17
C ASN A 237 -8.06 8.20 8.58
N ALA A 238 -8.51 6.95 8.70
CA ALA A 238 -8.83 6.36 9.99
C ALA A 238 -7.57 6.24 10.87
N ASP A 239 -7.66 6.62 12.13
CA ASP A 239 -6.70 6.29 13.18
C ASP A 239 -7.36 5.32 14.15
N PHE A 240 -6.75 4.15 14.30
CA PHE A 240 -7.34 3.01 14.99
C PHE A 240 -6.95 2.98 16.46
N GLU A 241 -7.90 2.60 17.30
CA GLU A 241 -7.61 2.26 18.70
C GLU A 241 -6.73 1.01 18.78
N GLU A 242 -5.70 1.04 19.60
CA GLU A 242 -4.68 -0.01 19.68
C GLU A 242 -5.24 -1.37 20.13
N SER A 243 -6.21 -1.34 21.07
CA SER A 243 -6.93 -2.53 21.52
C SER A 243 -7.67 -3.23 20.35
N ALA A 244 -8.26 -2.45 19.44
CA ALA A 244 -8.96 -2.98 18.26
C ALA A 244 -7.98 -3.58 17.24
N LEU A 245 -6.79 -2.98 17.07
CA LEU A 245 -5.74 -3.54 16.21
C LEU A 245 -5.27 -4.90 16.72
N THR A 246 -5.06 -5.03 18.04
CA THR A 246 -4.64 -6.27 18.69
C THR A 246 -5.71 -7.35 18.54
N GLU A 247 -6.96 -7.06 18.90
CA GLU A 247 -8.08 -8.00 18.75
C GLU A 247 -8.25 -8.46 17.30
N TYR A 248 -8.20 -7.49 16.37
CA TYR A 248 -8.32 -7.81 14.95
C TYR A 248 -7.17 -8.70 14.46
N ALA A 249 -5.95 -8.43 14.91
CA ALA A 249 -4.78 -9.24 14.61
C ALA A 249 -4.95 -10.69 15.11
N GLU A 250 -5.48 -10.89 16.32
CA GLU A 250 -5.76 -12.21 16.88
C GLU A 250 -6.86 -12.96 16.12
N SER A 251 -7.90 -12.25 15.68
CA SER A 251 -9.01 -12.84 14.91
C SER A 251 -8.60 -13.41 13.55
N LEU A 252 -7.47 -12.97 13.03
CA LEU A 252 -6.92 -13.44 11.75
C LEU A 252 -5.98 -14.65 11.90
N SER A 253 -5.66 -15.08 13.14
CA SER A 253 -4.80 -16.23 13.44
C SER A 253 -5.53 -17.53 13.31
#